data_44d09132c7bbdce6b56e80c41ff9bafc
#
_entry.id   44d09132c7bbdce6b56e80c41ff9bafc
#
_cell.length_a   1.000
_cell.length_b   1.000
_cell.length_c   1.000
_cell.angle_alpha   90.00
_cell.angle_beta   90.00
_cell.angle_gamma   90.00
#
_symmetry.space_group_name_H-M   'P 1'
#
loop_
_entity.id
_entity.type
_entity.pdbx_description
1 polymer ?
#
loop_
_entity_poly.entity_id
_entity_poly.type
_entity_poly.pdbx_seq_one_letter_code
_entity_poly.pdbx_strand_id
1 'polypeptide(L)'
;MPNARQILNDFMDGVGKLSETNGEFIQKFMAVDGSAGGDVLDAKTKELIGVAIGIYNRCQYCICVHTYGAYQAGATRQEILAAAEVAIAFGGGPSVAYSAAVLTAALDEFEHDFD
;
A
#
# COMPACT_ATOMS: atom_id res chain seq x y z
N MET A 1 3.22 16.12 9.08
CA MET A 1 3.07 15.00 8.12
C MET A 1 2.84 13.70 8.86
N PRO A 2 2.07 12.78 8.30
CA PRO A 2 1.91 11.46 8.89
C PRO A 2 3.26 10.74 9.03
N ASN A 3 3.37 9.91 10.05
CA ASN A 3 4.56 9.06 10.23
C ASN A 3 4.28 7.71 9.54
N ALA A 4 4.75 7.57 8.30
CA ALA A 4 4.46 6.40 7.47
C ALA A 4 5.02 5.10 8.08
N ARG A 5 6.20 5.15 8.71
CA ARG A 5 6.79 3.98 9.37
C ARG A 5 5.92 3.51 10.53
N GLN A 6 5.40 4.45 11.32
CA GLN A 6 4.51 4.12 12.43
C GLN A 6 3.19 3.52 11.93
N ILE A 7 2.64 4.08 10.85
CA ILE A 7 1.41 3.56 10.24
C ILE A 7 1.62 2.12 9.77
N LEU A 8 2.74 1.85 9.08
CA LEU A 8 3.08 0.51 8.63
C LEU A 8 3.22 -0.45 9.82
N ASN A 9 3.96 -0.04 10.84
CA ASN A 9 4.19 -0.86 12.03
C ASN A 9 2.90 -1.14 12.79
N ASP A 10 2.04 -0.13 12.93
CA ASP A 10 0.74 -0.31 13.60
C ASP A 10 -0.13 -1.32 12.88
N PHE A 11 -0.12 -1.30 11.54
CA PHE A 11 -0.83 -2.30 10.76
C PHE A 11 -0.26 -3.70 10.99
N MET A 12 1.06 -3.86 10.87
CA MET A 12 1.72 -5.15 11.04
C MET A 12 1.49 -5.73 12.44
N ASP A 13 1.68 -4.89 13.46
CA ASP A 13 1.48 -5.28 14.86
C ASP A 13 0.02 -5.64 15.14
N GLY A 14 -0.90 -4.84 14.59
CA GLY A 14 -2.33 -5.07 14.74
C GLY A 14 -2.78 -6.36 14.08
N VAL A 15 -2.28 -6.68 12.89
CA VAL A 15 -2.56 -7.96 12.22
C VAL A 15 -2.05 -9.13 13.07
N GLY A 16 -0.84 -9.00 13.63
CA GLY A 16 -0.29 -10.01 14.53
C GLY A 16 -1.17 -10.23 15.76
N LYS A 17 -1.63 -9.13 16.36
CA LYS A 17 -2.50 -9.18 17.54
C LYS A 17 -3.87 -9.79 17.22
N LEU A 18 -4.46 -9.38 16.08
CA LEU A 18 -5.73 -9.94 15.63
C LEU A 18 -5.61 -11.43 15.33
N SER A 19 -4.45 -11.87 14.85
CA SER A 19 -4.19 -13.28 14.55
C SER A 19 -4.10 -14.16 15.80
N GLU A 20 -3.91 -13.59 16.98
CA GLU A 20 -3.93 -14.36 18.24
C GLU A 20 -5.30 -15.00 18.48
N THR A 21 -6.39 -14.35 18.08
CA THR A 21 -7.75 -14.85 18.25
C THR A 21 -8.40 -15.28 16.93
N ASN A 22 -8.08 -14.61 15.82
CA ASN A 22 -8.69 -14.82 14.52
C ASN A 22 -7.68 -15.30 13.48
N GLY A 23 -6.65 -16.03 13.90
CA GLY A 23 -5.53 -16.42 13.06
C GLY A 23 -5.92 -17.22 11.83
N GLU A 24 -6.84 -18.19 11.97
CA GLU A 24 -7.27 -19.01 10.85
C GLU A 24 -7.95 -18.15 9.76
N PHE A 25 -8.83 -17.25 10.18
CA PHE A 25 -9.53 -16.37 9.25
C PHE A 25 -8.55 -15.41 8.54
N ILE A 26 -7.66 -14.81 9.32
CA ILE A 26 -6.65 -13.87 8.77
C ILE A 26 -5.73 -14.60 7.79
N GLN A 27 -5.30 -15.82 8.12
CA GLN A 27 -4.47 -16.62 7.24
C GLN A 27 -5.16 -16.91 5.91
N LYS A 28 -6.45 -17.24 5.93
CA LYS A 28 -7.25 -17.46 4.72
C LYS A 28 -7.35 -16.19 3.89
N PHE A 29 -7.60 -15.06 4.54
CA PHE A 29 -7.66 -13.77 3.85
C PHE A 29 -6.32 -13.44 3.19
N MET A 30 -5.20 -13.62 3.89
CA MET A 30 -3.87 -13.37 3.34
C MET A 30 -3.58 -14.28 2.15
N ALA A 31 -4.08 -15.53 2.18
CA ALA A 31 -3.93 -16.44 1.05
C ALA A 31 -4.72 -15.95 -0.18
N VAL A 32 -5.93 -15.43 0.01
CA VAL A 32 -6.72 -14.83 -1.07
C VAL A 32 -5.99 -13.61 -1.63
N ASP A 33 -5.53 -12.72 -0.77
CA ASP A 33 -4.79 -11.53 -1.17
C ASP A 33 -3.53 -11.90 -1.96
N GLY A 34 -2.77 -12.88 -1.46
CA GLY A 34 -1.55 -13.33 -2.11
C GLY A 34 -1.78 -13.98 -3.47
N SER A 35 -2.97 -14.57 -3.69
CA SER A 35 -3.32 -15.23 -4.96
C SER A 35 -3.91 -14.26 -5.99
N ALA A 36 -4.31 -13.06 -5.57
CA ALA A 36 -4.96 -12.12 -6.47
C ALA A 36 -4.01 -11.70 -7.60
N GLY A 37 -4.54 -11.71 -8.83
CA GLY A 37 -3.76 -11.44 -10.02
C GLY A 37 -3.10 -12.67 -10.63
N GLY A 38 -2.97 -13.76 -9.88
CA GLY A 38 -2.42 -15.05 -10.36
C GLY A 38 -1.02 -14.88 -10.94
N ASP A 39 -0.76 -15.57 -12.03
CA ASP A 39 0.51 -15.50 -12.76
C ASP A 39 0.49 -14.43 -13.87
N VAL A 40 -0.63 -13.71 -14.02
CA VAL A 40 -0.79 -12.73 -15.10
C VAL A 40 -0.21 -11.37 -14.73
N LEU A 41 -0.44 -10.92 -13.47
CA LEU A 41 0.09 -9.65 -12.98
C LEU A 41 1.33 -9.90 -12.13
N ASP A 42 2.43 -9.23 -12.46
CA ASP A 42 3.63 -9.34 -11.65
C ASP A 42 3.45 -8.60 -10.31
N ALA A 43 4.37 -8.85 -9.39
CA ALA A 43 4.31 -8.30 -8.04
C ALA A 43 4.29 -6.77 -8.05
N LYS A 44 5.12 -6.15 -8.89
CA LYS A 44 5.19 -4.70 -9.00
C LYS A 44 3.86 -4.11 -9.47
N THR A 45 3.28 -4.66 -10.53
CA THR A 45 1.99 -4.20 -11.06
C THR A 45 0.89 -4.33 -10.01
N LYS A 46 0.84 -5.47 -9.31
CA LYS A 46 -0.13 -5.70 -8.25
C LYS A 46 -0.01 -4.66 -7.15
N GLU A 47 1.20 -4.36 -6.71
CA GLU A 47 1.43 -3.37 -5.65
C GLU A 47 1.07 -1.95 -6.11
N LEU A 48 1.36 -1.60 -7.36
CA LEU A 48 0.96 -0.30 -7.92
C LEU A 48 -0.56 -0.15 -7.95
N ILE A 49 -1.28 -1.21 -8.33
CA ILE A 49 -2.74 -1.24 -8.26
C ILE A 49 -3.19 -1.05 -6.81
N GLY A 50 -2.53 -1.73 -5.87
CA GLY A 50 -2.82 -1.60 -4.43
C GLY A 50 -2.65 -0.18 -3.92
N VAL A 51 -1.60 0.53 -4.35
CA VAL A 51 -1.40 1.94 -4.02
C VAL A 51 -2.59 2.78 -4.52
N ALA A 52 -2.96 2.60 -5.79
CA ALA A 52 -4.05 3.37 -6.38
C ALA A 52 -5.38 3.11 -5.66
N ILE A 53 -5.68 1.86 -5.36
CA ILE A 53 -6.90 1.50 -4.64
C ILE A 53 -6.87 2.06 -3.21
N GLY A 54 -5.72 1.99 -2.54
CA GLY A 54 -5.55 2.54 -1.19
C GLY A 54 -5.81 4.04 -1.14
N ILE A 55 -5.33 4.77 -2.14
CA ILE A 55 -5.59 6.21 -2.26
C ILE A 55 -7.07 6.47 -2.49
N TYR A 56 -7.67 5.77 -3.45
CA TYR A 56 -9.08 5.93 -3.77
C TYR A 56 -9.98 5.59 -2.58
N ASN A 57 -9.65 4.53 -1.85
CA ASN A 57 -10.37 4.12 -0.63
C ASN A 57 -10.07 4.99 0.58
N ARG A 58 -9.14 5.92 0.48
CA ARG A 58 -8.72 6.79 1.59
C ARG A 58 -8.29 5.96 2.80
N CYS A 59 -7.45 4.97 2.55
CA CYS A 59 -6.94 4.04 3.56
C CYS A 59 -5.44 4.29 3.77
N GLN A 60 -5.10 4.98 4.85
CA GLN A 60 -3.70 5.30 5.12
C GLN A 60 -2.83 4.05 5.29
N TYR A 61 -3.39 2.99 5.88
CA TYR A 61 -2.66 1.73 6.06
C TYR A 61 -2.37 1.06 4.72
N CYS A 62 -3.36 1.03 3.83
CA CYS A 62 -3.21 0.48 2.49
C CYS A 62 -2.16 1.24 1.69
N ILE A 63 -2.17 2.57 1.77
CA ILE A 63 -1.20 3.42 1.07
C ILE A 63 0.22 3.07 1.55
N CYS A 64 0.44 3.02 2.86
CA CYS A 64 1.77 2.73 3.41
C CYS A 64 2.22 1.30 3.11
N VAL A 65 1.33 0.31 3.29
CA VAL A 65 1.65 -1.10 3.04
C VAL A 65 2.01 -1.33 1.57
N HIS A 66 1.21 -0.81 0.65
CA HIS A 66 1.44 -1.05 -0.77
C HIS A 66 2.54 -0.17 -1.37
N THR A 67 2.80 1.01 -0.81
CA THR A 67 3.97 1.80 -1.18
C THR A 67 5.25 1.05 -0.78
N TYR A 68 5.29 0.52 0.44
CA TYR A 68 6.38 -0.31 0.90
C TYR A 68 6.55 -1.53 -0.02
N GLY A 69 5.46 -2.25 -0.30
CA GLY A 69 5.47 -3.41 -1.18
C GLY A 69 5.87 -3.08 -2.61
N ALA A 70 5.48 -1.92 -3.13
CA ALA A 70 5.86 -1.47 -4.47
C ALA A 70 7.37 -1.26 -4.56
N TYR A 71 7.98 -0.57 -3.61
CA TYR A 71 9.43 -0.42 -3.56
C TYR A 71 10.13 -1.77 -3.43
N GLN A 72 9.61 -2.66 -2.58
CA GLN A 72 10.16 -4.01 -2.41
C GLN A 72 10.14 -4.79 -3.72
N ALA A 73 9.12 -4.60 -4.54
CA ALA A 73 8.98 -5.24 -5.85
C ALA A 73 9.73 -4.51 -6.97
N GLY A 74 10.52 -3.49 -6.62
CA GLY A 74 11.37 -2.78 -7.57
C GLY A 74 10.74 -1.59 -8.28
N ALA A 75 9.59 -1.11 -7.80
CA ALA A 75 8.98 0.09 -8.36
C ALA A 75 9.83 1.33 -8.05
N THR A 76 9.85 2.25 -8.99
CA THR A 76 10.47 3.56 -8.78
C THR A 76 9.45 4.52 -8.16
N ARG A 77 9.96 5.58 -7.56
CA ARG A 77 9.11 6.66 -7.05
C ARG A 77 8.16 7.19 -8.14
N GLN A 78 8.67 7.34 -9.36
CA GLN A 78 7.87 7.85 -10.48
C GLN A 78 6.76 6.88 -10.88
N GLU A 79 7.00 5.59 -10.83
CA GLU A 79 5.99 4.58 -11.11
C GLU A 79 4.87 4.62 -10.08
N ILE A 80 5.22 4.76 -8.81
CA ILE A 80 4.23 4.87 -7.73
C ILE A 80 3.41 6.15 -7.89
N LEU A 81 4.06 7.26 -8.22
CA LEU A 81 3.36 8.53 -8.46
C LEU A 81 2.44 8.44 -9.68
N ALA A 82 2.82 7.71 -10.71
CA ALA A 82 1.96 7.49 -11.88
C ALA A 82 0.70 6.71 -11.50
N ALA A 83 0.82 5.71 -10.63
CA ALA A 83 -0.34 4.99 -10.10
C ALA A 83 -1.25 5.92 -9.30
N ALA A 84 -0.67 6.83 -8.52
CA ALA A 84 -1.43 7.84 -7.79
C ALA A 84 -2.21 8.77 -8.72
N GLU A 85 -1.62 9.15 -9.85
CA GLU A 85 -2.31 9.97 -10.85
C GLU A 85 -3.59 9.31 -11.35
N VAL A 86 -3.54 7.99 -11.57
CA VAL A 86 -4.73 7.23 -11.99
C VAL A 86 -5.80 7.30 -10.90
N ALA A 87 -5.42 7.08 -9.64
CA ALA A 87 -6.36 7.18 -8.52
C ALA A 87 -6.99 8.56 -8.42
N ILE A 88 -6.21 9.62 -8.63
CA ILE A 88 -6.68 11.00 -8.60
C ILE A 88 -7.67 11.26 -9.73
N ALA A 89 -7.39 10.73 -10.92
CA ALA A 89 -8.29 10.88 -12.07
C ALA A 89 -9.68 10.31 -11.79
N PHE A 90 -9.77 9.24 -11.00
CA PHE A 90 -11.05 8.64 -10.63
C PHE A 90 -11.65 9.25 -9.36
N GLY A 91 -10.82 9.62 -8.39
CA GLY A 91 -11.25 10.01 -7.05
C GLY A 91 -11.32 11.50 -6.76
N GLY A 92 -10.66 12.32 -7.58
CA GLY A 92 -10.70 13.78 -7.43
C GLY A 92 -10.02 14.30 -6.16
N GLY A 93 -10.60 15.32 -5.56
CA GLY A 93 -10.04 16.05 -4.40
C GLY A 93 -9.60 15.17 -3.23
N PRO A 94 -10.43 14.22 -2.75
CA PRO A 94 -10.00 13.34 -1.66
C PRO A 94 -8.76 12.52 -2.00
N SER A 95 -8.62 12.07 -3.26
CA SER A 95 -7.43 11.33 -3.69
C SER A 95 -6.20 12.23 -3.75
N VAL A 96 -6.36 13.51 -4.13
CA VAL A 96 -5.28 14.50 -4.05
C VAL A 96 -4.83 14.67 -2.60
N ALA A 97 -5.78 14.80 -1.67
CA ALA A 97 -5.47 15.01 -0.25
C ALA A 97 -4.67 13.83 0.33
N TYR A 98 -5.12 12.62 0.07
CA TYR A 98 -4.42 11.42 0.58
C TYR A 98 -3.08 11.20 -0.10
N SER A 99 -2.96 11.54 -1.38
CA SER A 99 -1.66 11.50 -2.07
C SER A 99 -0.70 12.55 -1.52
N ALA A 100 -1.18 13.77 -1.30
CA ALA A 100 -0.36 14.86 -0.81
C ALA A 100 0.14 14.63 0.62
N ALA A 101 -0.71 14.09 1.49
CA ALA A 101 -0.36 13.93 2.91
C ALA A 101 0.24 12.57 3.23
N VAL A 102 -0.39 11.48 2.79
CA VAL A 102 0.00 10.14 3.20
C VAL A 102 0.99 9.51 2.22
N LEU A 103 0.69 9.55 0.92
CA LEU A 103 1.58 8.94 -0.06
C LEU A 103 2.97 9.59 -0.06
N THR A 104 3.04 10.92 -0.03
CA THR A 104 4.33 11.60 -0.03
C THR A 104 5.17 11.21 1.18
N ALA A 105 4.54 11.09 2.35
CA ALA A 105 5.24 10.63 3.56
C ALA A 105 5.77 9.21 3.39
N ALA A 106 4.97 8.30 2.79
CA ALA A 106 5.38 6.93 2.56
C ALA A 106 6.49 6.84 1.50
N LEU A 107 6.39 7.62 0.43
CA LEU A 107 7.42 7.68 -0.60
C LEU A 107 8.77 8.07 -0.02
N ASP A 108 8.80 9.13 0.79
CA ASP A 108 10.03 9.62 1.39
C ASP A 108 10.60 8.62 2.41
N GLU A 109 9.74 8.00 3.21
CA GLU A 109 10.18 7.11 4.28
C GLU A 109 10.78 5.81 3.75
N PHE A 110 10.17 5.23 2.71
CA PHE A 110 10.52 3.87 2.29
C PHE A 110 11.46 3.81 1.07
N GLU A 111 11.75 4.94 0.43
CA GLU A 111 12.45 4.97 -0.86
C GLU A 111 13.76 4.20 -0.87
N HIS A 112 14.50 4.20 0.23
CA HIS A 112 15.83 3.59 0.31
C HIS A 112 15.88 2.31 1.15
N ASP A 113 14.72 1.78 1.56
CA ASP A 113 14.69 0.57 2.40
C ASP A 113 15.20 -0.68 1.68
N PHE A 114 15.18 -0.68 0.35
CA PHE A 114 15.56 -1.85 -0.46
C PHE A 114 16.79 -1.59 -1.34
N ASP A 115 17.56 -0.56 -1.03
CA ASP A 115 18.80 -0.24 -1.75
C ASP A 115 19.89 -1.29 -1.53
#